data_9149e029fbaf9141780732d6a677ec3b
#
_entry.id   9149e029fbaf9141780732d6a677ec3b
#
_cell.length_a   1.000
_cell.length_b   1.000
_cell.length_c   1.000
_cell.angle_alpha   90.00
_cell.angle_beta   90.00
_cell.angle_gamma   90.00
#
_symmetry.space_group_name_H-M   'P 1'
#
loop_
_entity.id
_entity.type
_entity.pdbx_description
1 polymer ?
#
loop_
_entity_poly.entity_id
_entity_poly.type
_entity_poly.pdbx_seq_one_letter_code
_entity_poly.pdbx_strand_id
1 'polypeptide(L)'
;ADSRQIYRGMDLGTGKDLADYTVNGHKIPYHLIDIAAPGYKYNVFEYQQDFLVSYETVKQKGCLPVLCGGTGMYLESVLKGYKLMPVPENPELRTRLASYSLEELTEILSQYKTLHNSTDVDTVKRAIRAIEIEEYYAAHPVPEREFPKLNSLIIGVDIERELRREKITLRLKQRLDEGMVDEVRQLIREGISPEDLIYYGLEYKYLTLYVTGQMTYEETVSYTHLTLP
;
A
#
# COMPACT_ATOMS: atom_id res chain seq x y z
N ALA A 1 0.01 9.08 -3.35
CA ALA A 1 0.06 8.29 -2.10
C ALA A 1 -0.84 7.05 -2.17
N ASP A 2 -0.53 6.17 -3.11
CA ASP A 2 -1.21 4.88 -3.27
C ASP A 2 -0.19 3.74 -3.25
N SER A 3 -0.34 2.78 -2.33
CA SER A 3 0.59 1.67 -2.15
C SER A 3 0.44 0.56 -3.21
N ARG A 4 -0.51 0.68 -4.12
CA ARG A 4 -0.77 -0.30 -5.18
C ARG A 4 -0.37 0.23 -6.55
N GLN A 5 -0.62 1.49 -6.84
CA GLN A 5 -0.30 2.11 -8.13
C GLN A 5 1.21 2.25 -8.39
N ILE A 6 2.06 1.97 -7.42
CA ILE A 6 3.52 1.99 -7.57
C ILE A 6 4.05 0.84 -8.44
N TYR A 7 3.28 -0.24 -8.65
CA TYR A 7 3.73 -1.44 -9.37
C TYR A 7 3.46 -1.35 -10.87
N ARG A 8 4.49 -1.56 -11.69
CA ARG A 8 4.39 -1.59 -13.15
C ARG A 8 3.50 -2.74 -13.64
N GLY A 9 2.69 -2.49 -14.68
CA GLY A 9 1.85 -3.52 -15.29
C GLY A 9 0.68 -4.00 -14.44
N MET A 10 0.43 -3.35 -13.30
CA MET A 10 -0.72 -3.58 -12.43
C MET A 10 -1.65 -2.36 -12.57
N ASP A 11 -2.34 -2.23 -13.70
CA ASP A 11 -3.00 -0.99 -14.09
C ASP A 11 -4.50 -1.01 -13.77
N LEU A 12 -5.21 -2.03 -14.27
CA LEU A 12 -6.65 -2.15 -14.09
C LEU A 12 -7.03 -2.47 -12.64
N GLY A 13 -6.37 -3.48 -12.04
CA GLY A 13 -6.66 -3.88 -10.67
C GLY A 13 -6.29 -2.84 -9.62
N THR A 14 -5.35 -1.94 -9.89
CA THR A 14 -4.99 -0.83 -8.98
C THR A 14 -5.69 0.48 -9.31
N GLY A 15 -6.31 0.58 -10.46
CA GLY A 15 -7.03 1.78 -10.90
C GLY A 15 -6.14 2.98 -11.12
N LYS A 16 -5.12 2.82 -11.91
CA LYS A 16 -4.22 3.93 -12.21
C LYS A 16 -4.87 5.05 -13.02
N ASP A 17 -5.84 4.72 -13.86
CA ASP A 17 -6.66 5.66 -14.67
C ASP A 17 -5.79 6.79 -15.28
N LEU A 18 -4.67 6.40 -15.92
CA LEU A 18 -3.61 7.33 -16.39
C LEU A 18 -4.12 8.37 -17.38
N ALA A 19 -5.24 8.12 -18.02
CA ALA A 19 -5.91 9.09 -18.92
C ALA A 19 -6.36 10.35 -18.16
N ASP A 20 -6.72 10.24 -16.89
CA ASP A 20 -7.18 11.35 -16.05
C ASP A 20 -6.07 12.39 -15.78
N TYR A 21 -4.79 11.99 -15.97
CA TYR A 21 -3.67 12.94 -15.92
C TYR A 21 -3.50 13.80 -17.17
N THR A 22 -4.48 13.76 -18.08
CA THR A 22 -4.51 14.66 -19.24
C THR A 22 -5.77 15.52 -19.16
N VAL A 23 -5.59 16.80 -18.82
CA VAL A 23 -6.68 17.77 -18.66
C VAL A 23 -6.62 18.79 -19.77
N ASN A 24 -7.70 18.95 -20.55
CA ASN A 24 -7.75 19.88 -21.68
C ASN A 24 -6.58 19.75 -22.67
N GLY A 25 -6.13 18.51 -22.93
CA GLY A 25 -4.98 18.23 -23.80
C GLY A 25 -3.60 18.47 -23.15
N HIS A 26 -3.55 18.92 -21.91
CA HIS A 26 -2.32 19.12 -21.16
C HIS A 26 -2.04 17.93 -20.23
N LYS A 27 -0.89 17.28 -20.41
CA LYS A 27 -0.45 16.21 -19.52
C LYS A 27 0.04 16.77 -18.20
N ILE A 28 -0.61 16.38 -17.11
CA ILE A 28 -0.18 16.68 -15.74
C ILE A 28 0.90 15.66 -15.34
N PRO A 29 2.10 16.10 -15.00
CA PRO A 29 3.15 15.20 -14.54
C PRO A 29 2.74 14.52 -13.23
N TYR A 30 2.96 13.21 -13.15
CA TYR A 30 2.74 12.44 -11.93
C TYR A 30 4.04 11.71 -11.52
N HIS A 31 4.14 11.41 -10.24
CA HIS A 31 5.26 10.74 -9.63
C HIS A 31 4.77 9.58 -8.76
N LEU A 32 5.64 8.61 -8.47
CA LEU A 32 5.38 7.46 -7.60
C LEU A 32 4.26 6.54 -8.13
N ILE A 33 4.10 6.48 -9.44
CA ILE A 33 3.32 5.49 -10.17
C ILE A 33 4.32 4.72 -11.05
N ASP A 34 4.16 3.40 -11.17
CA ASP A 34 5.03 2.52 -11.98
C ASP A 34 6.53 2.56 -11.61
N ILE A 35 6.85 2.72 -10.34
CA ILE A 35 8.24 2.81 -9.88
C ILE A 35 8.84 1.48 -9.43
N ALA A 36 8.02 0.49 -9.07
CA ALA A 36 8.45 -0.82 -8.60
C ALA A 36 8.02 -1.94 -9.54
N ALA A 37 8.77 -3.05 -9.56
CA ALA A 37 8.34 -4.26 -10.25
C ALA A 37 7.30 -5.03 -9.41
N PRO A 38 6.33 -5.71 -10.04
CA PRO A 38 5.47 -6.67 -9.34
C PRO A 38 6.32 -7.75 -8.64
N GLY A 39 5.90 -8.26 -7.49
CA GLY A 39 6.67 -9.18 -6.65
C GLY A 39 7.58 -8.47 -5.64
N TYR A 40 8.02 -7.24 -5.92
CA TYR A 40 8.79 -6.45 -4.96
C TYR A 40 7.92 -5.97 -3.80
N LYS A 41 8.43 -6.03 -2.57
CA LYS A 41 7.71 -5.60 -1.36
C LYS A 41 8.11 -4.18 -0.96
N TYR A 42 7.65 -3.22 -1.77
CA TYR A 42 7.86 -1.80 -1.51
C TYR A 42 7.21 -1.38 -0.20
N ASN A 43 7.90 -0.58 0.58
CA ASN A 43 7.52 -0.26 1.95
C ASN A 43 7.44 1.26 2.21
N VAL A 44 6.92 1.64 3.38
CA VAL A 44 6.69 3.03 3.75
C VAL A 44 7.99 3.83 3.89
N PHE A 45 9.11 3.22 4.26
CA PHE A 45 10.40 3.89 4.32
C PHE A 45 10.86 4.30 2.92
N GLU A 46 10.81 3.38 1.95
CA GLU A 46 11.16 3.68 0.55
C GLU A 46 10.23 4.75 -0.02
N TYR A 47 8.93 4.63 0.24
CA TYR A 47 7.96 5.65 -0.17
C TYR A 47 8.33 7.04 0.36
N GLN A 48 8.70 7.15 1.62
CA GLN A 48 9.06 8.43 2.23
C GLN A 48 10.31 9.04 1.56
N GLN A 49 11.31 8.23 1.22
CA GLN A 49 12.51 8.70 0.51
C GLN A 49 12.17 9.16 -0.90
N ASP A 50 11.44 8.34 -1.67
CA ASP A 50 11.05 8.66 -3.05
C ASP A 50 10.09 9.85 -3.11
N PHE A 51 9.23 10.01 -2.09
CA PHE A 51 8.37 11.20 -1.96
C PHE A 51 9.21 12.48 -1.85
N LEU A 52 10.25 12.49 -1.01
CA LEU A 52 11.09 13.68 -0.84
C LEU A 52 11.79 14.07 -2.14
N VAL A 53 12.32 13.11 -2.87
CA VAL A 53 12.95 13.33 -4.18
C VAL A 53 11.93 13.91 -5.17
N SER A 54 10.74 13.34 -5.22
CA SER A 54 9.65 13.81 -6.10
C SER A 54 9.17 15.21 -5.71
N TYR A 55 8.99 15.46 -4.42
CA TYR A 55 8.56 16.75 -3.87
C TYR A 55 9.55 17.87 -4.23
N GLU A 56 10.85 17.64 -4.00
CA GLU A 56 11.88 18.62 -4.37
C GLU A 56 11.96 18.83 -5.88
N THR A 57 11.79 17.77 -6.68
CA THR A 57 11.75 17.87 -8.15
C THR A 57 10.62 18.80 -8.62
N VAL A 58 9.43 18.66 -8.05
CA VAL A 58 8.27 19.50 -8.39
C VAL A 58 8.50 20.95 -7.98
N LYS A 59 9.04 21.18 -6.77
CA LYS A 59 9.36 22.53 -6.27
C LYS A 59 10.41 23.25 -7.12
N GLN A 60 11.46 22.55 -7.50
CA GLN A 60 12.53 23.12 -8.35
C GLN A 60 12.01 23.59 -9.72
N LYS A 61 10.93 22.98 -10.21
CA LYS A 61 10.23 23.42 -11.43
C LYS A 61 9.29 24.61 -11.21
N GLY A 62 9.21 25.13 -9.99
CA GLY A 62 8.28 26.21 -9.65
C GLY A 62 6.80 25.79 -9.64
N CYS A 63 6.53 24.49 -9.57
CA CYS A 63 5.18 23.96 -9.58
C CYS A 63 4.67 23.70 -8.15
N LEU A 64 3.34 23.73 -7.98
CA LEU A 64 2.68 23.36 -6.73
C LEU A 64 2.61 21.82 -6.63
N PRO A 65 3.24 21.21 -5.60
CA PRO A 65 3.08 19.78 -5.36
C PRO A 65 1.66 19.46 -4.87
N VAL A 66 1.03 18.49 -5.49
CA VAL A 66 -0.26 17.93 -5.03
C VAL A 66 -0.06 16.48 -4.64
N LEU A 67 -0.33 16.14 -3.38
CA LEU A 67 -0.27 14.77 -2.87
C LEU A 67 -1.68 14.16 -2.89
N CYS A 68 -1.94 13.29 -3.85
CA CYS A 68 -3.23 12.62 -4.03
C CYS A 68 -3.13 11.15 -3.62
N GLY A 69 -4.13 10.61 -2.92
CA GLY A 69 -4.22 9.19 -2.60
C GLY A 69 -4.89 8.90 -1.27
N GLY A 70 -5.02 7.61 -0.94
CA GLY A 70 -5.75 7.11 0.23
C GLY A 70 -4.97 6.17 1.14
N THR A 71 -3.68 5.89 0.87
CA THR A 71 -2.88 5.03 1.75
C THR A 71 -2.45 5.81 2.99
N GLY A 72 -3.21 5.65 4.09
CA GLY A 72 -3.05 6.43 5.33
C GLY A 72 -1.62 6.46 5.85
N MET A 73 -0.94 5.30 5.94
CA MET A 73 0.45 5.22 6.41
C MET A 73 1.42 6.03 5.51
N TYR A 74 1.20 6.07 4.20
CA TYR A 74 2.00 6.89 3.30
C TYR A 74 1.78 8.38 3.54
N LEU A 75 0.51 8.80 3.65
CA LEU A 75 0.16 10.18 3.95
C LEU A 75 0.74 10.62 5.29
N GLU A 76 0.52 9.83 6.34
CA GLU A 76 1.01 10.15 7.68
C GLU A 76 2.54 10.22 7.76
N SER A 77 3.24 9.29 7.11
CA SER A 77 4.71 9.23 7.16
C SER A 77 5.35 10.52 6.67
N VAL A 78 4.76 11.16 5.67
CA VAL A 78 5.28 12.40 5.09
C VAL A 78 4.70 13.66 5.76
N LEU A 79 3.41 13.66 6.13
CA LEU A 79 2.79 14.82 6.77
C LEU A 79 3.26 15.02 8.21
N LYS A 80 3.46 13.91 8.95
CA LYS A 80 3.98 13.94 10.32
C LYS A 80 5.51 13.83 10.41
N GLY A 81 6.18 13.57 9.28
CA GLY A 81 7.64 13.45 9.22
C GLY A 81 8.17 12.31 10.07
N TYR A 82 7.62 11.10 9.91
CA TYR A 82 8.05 9.94 10.69
C TYR A 82 9.55 9.67 10.52
N LYS A 83 10.24 9.44 11.63
CA LYS A 83 11.66 9.07 11.64
C LYS A 83 11.78 7.57 11.36
N LEU A 84 11.75 7.21 10.08
CA LEU A 84 11.82 5.83 9.63
C LEU A 84 13.26 5.41 9.35
N MET A 85 13.58 4.16 9.66
CA MET A 85 14.81 3.47 9.26
C MET A 85 14.50 2.21 8.47
N PRO A 86 15.39 1.78 7.57
CA PRO A 86 15.25 0.49 6.91
C PRO A 86 15.55 -0.62 7.91
N VAL A 87 14.51 -1.30 8.39
CA VAL A 87 14.64 -2.41 9.32
C VAL A 87 14.62 -3.72 8.54
N PRO A 88 15.75 -4.45 8.47
CA PRO A 88 15.81 -5.75 7.82
C PRO A 88 14.93 -6.78 8.53
N GLU A 89 14.58 -7.84 7.82
CA GLU A 89 13.93 -8.99 8.46
C GLU A 89 14.92 -9.74 9.33
N ASN A 90 14.48 -10.17 10.50
CA ASN A 90 15.26 -10.97 11.44
C ASN A 90 14.65 -12.39 11.55
N PRO A 91 15.14 -13.38 10.75
CA PRO A 91 14.58 -14.72 10.74
C PRO A 91 14.65 -15.44 12.10
N GLU A 92 15.72 -15.19 12.87
CA GLU A 92 15.90 -15.81 14.20
C GLU A 92 14.84 -15.29 15.17
N LEU A 93 14.63 -13.98 15.23
CA LEU A 93 13.60 -13.36 16.04
C LEU A 93 12.20 -13.86 15.63
N ARG A 94 11.92 -13.90 14.33
CA ARG A 94 10.64 -14.39 13.80
C ARG A 94 10.37 -15.84 14.18
N THR A 95 11.39 -16.71 14.10
CA THR A 95 11.31 -18.11 14.51
C THR A 95 11.05 -18.22 16.01
N ARG A 96 11.75 -17.45 16.82
CA ARG A 96 11.56 -17.41 18.27
C ARG A 96 10.13 -16.99 18.65
N LEU A 97 9.59 -15.98 17.99
CA LEU A 97 8.27 -15.41 18.29
C LEU A 97 7.10 -16.16 17.64
N ALA A 98 7.35 -17.05 16.68
CA ALA A 98 6.29 -17.74 15.93
C ALA A 98 5.38 -18.63 16.80
N SER A 99 5.86 -19.09 17.97
CA SER A 99 5.09 -19.92 18.91
C SER A 99 4.27 -19.13 19.92
N TYR A 100 4.43 -17.80 19.98
CA TYR A 100 3.73 -16.94 20.93
C TYR A 100 2.33 -16.62 20.46
N SER A 101 1.39 -16.53 21.40
CA SER A 101 0.04 -16.04 21.13
C SER A 101 0.04 -14.53 20.82
N LEU A 102 -1.05 -14.03 20.27
CA LEU A 102 -1.19 -12.60 19.99
C LEU A 102 -1.15 -11.75 21.26
N GLU A 103 -1.70 -12.27 22.36
CA GLU A 103 -1.70 -11.64 23.68
C GLU A 103 -0.27 -11.49 24.20
N GLU A 104 0.52 -12.58 24.18
CA GLU A 104 1.92 -12.56 24.61
C GLU A 104 2.78 -11.61 23.77
N LEU A 105 2.57 -11.58 22.45
CA LEU A 105 3.26 -10.64 21.56
C LEU A 105 2.86 -9.19 21.85
N THR A 106 1.61 -8.95 22.21
CA THR A 106 1.12 -7.62 22.61
C THR A 106 1.78 -7.16 23.90
N GLU A 107 1.94 -8.04 24.88
CA GLU A 107 2.66 -7.76 26.12
C GLU A 107 4.13 -7.43 25.86
N ILE A 108 4.80 -8.21 25.00
CA ILE A 108 6.19 -7.93 24.61
C ILE A 108 6.29 -6.55 23.94
N LEU A 109 5.44 -6.26 22.97
CA LEU A 109 5.45 -4.98 22.26
C LEU A 109 5.20 -3.79 23.20
N SER A 110 4.33 -3.95 24.19
CA SER A 110 4.01 -2.91 25.17
C SER A 110 5.19 -2.47 26.04
N GLN A 111 6.24 -3.31 26.14
CA GLN A 111 7.47 -2.97 26.85
C GLN A 111 8.35 -1.97 26.06
N TYR A 112 8.18 -1.91 24.75
CA TYR A 112 8.94 -1.00 23.88
C TYR A 112 8.22 0.32 23.63
N LYS A 113 6.89 0.28 23.49
CA LYS A 113 6.09 1.47 23.18
C LYS A 113 4.68 1.43 23.77
N THR A 114 4.13 2.60 24.01
CA THR A 114 2.68 2.73 24.30
C THR A 114 1.87 2.42 23.05
N LEU A 115 0.95 1.47 23.16
CA LEU A 115 0.06 1.12 22.05
C LEU A 115 -1.07 2.13 21.94
N HIS A 116 -1.07 2.94 20.89
CA HIS A 116 -2.10 3.96 20.64
C HIS A 116 -3.24 3.44 19.76
N ASN A 117 -3.06 2.30 19.09
CA ASN A 117 -4.06 1.66 18.24
C ASN A 117 -3.86 0.14 18.23
N SER A 118 -4.85 -0.59 17.73
CA SER A 118 -4.80 -2.05 17.61
C SER A 118 -4.13 -2.56 16.33
N THR A 119 -3.72 -1.67 15.42
CA THR A 119 -3.24 -2.06 14.08
C THR A 119 -1.97 -2.90 14.12
N ASP A 120 -1.07 -2.62 15.06
CA ASP A 120 0.19 -3.38 15.19
C ASP A 120 -0.03 -4.76 15.81
N VAL A 121 -1.14 -4.97 16.50
CA VAL A 121 -1.48 -6.18 17.26
C VAL A 121 -2.77 -6.85 16.80
N ASP A 122 -3.22 -6.60 15.58
CA ASP A 122 -4.41 -7.24 15.02
C ASP A 122 -4.14 -8.64 14.43
N THR A 123 -2.86 -8.95 14.17
CA THR A 123 -2.41 -10.29 13.76
C THR A 123 -1.03 -10.61 14.31
N VAL A 124 -0.76 -11.90 14.56
CA VAL A 124 0.56 -12.41 14.99
C VAL A 124 1.68 -11.88 14.09
N LYS A 125 1.49 -11.93 12.75
CA LYS A 125 2.50 -11.46 11.80
C LYS A 125 2.83 -9.96 11.97
N ARG A 126 1.83 -9.12 12.22
CA ARG A 126 2.04 -7.69 12.45
C ARG A 126 2.69 -7.42 13.80
N ALA A 127 2.26 -8.11 14.84
CA ALA A 127 2.86 -8.00 16.17
C ALA A 127 4.35 -8.38 16.13
N ILE A 128 4.71 -9.49 15.50
CA ILE A 128 6.12 -9.89 15.32
C ILE A 128 6.90 -8.81 14.55
N ARG A 129 6.33 -8.27 13.46
CA ARG A 129 7.01 -7.19 12.71
C ARG A 129 7.17 -5.92 13.53
N ALA A 130 6.20 -5.55 14.33
CA ALA A 130 6.29 -4.39 15.21
C ALA A 130 7.39 -4.58 16.27
N ILE A 131 7.48 -5.74 16.90
CA ILE A 131 8.57 -6.07 17.84
C ILE A 131 9.93 -6.02 17.15
N GLU A 132 10.05 -6.59 15.96
CA GLU A 132 11.27 -6.58 15.15
C GLU A 132 11.77 -5.14 14.87
N ILE A 133 10.84 -4.22 14.57
CA ILE A 133 11.15 -2.82 14.36
C ILE A 133 11.62 -2.14 15.65
N GLU A 134 10.94 -2.37 16.76
CA GLU A 134 11.30 -1.75 18.04
C GLU A 134 12.62 -2.30 18.59
N GLU A 135 12.88 -3.60 18.50
CA GLU A 135 14.20 -4.18 18.87
C GLU A 135 15.33 -3.60 18.02
N TYR A 136 15.09 -3.43 16.72
CA TYR A 136 16.07 -2.82 15.83
C TYR A 136 16.35 -1.36 16.21
N TYR A 137 15.31 -0.57 16.47
CA TYR A 137 15.44 0.84 16.88
C TYR A 137 16.12 0.99 18.23
N ALA A 138 15.89 0.08 19.18
CA ALA A 138 16.56 0.07 20.46
C ALA A 138 18.08 -0.21 20.34
N ALA A 139 18.47 -1.04 19.36
CA ALA A 139 19.85 -1.41 19.12
C ALA A 139 20.61 -0.42 18.21
N HIS A 140 19.91 0.41 17.45
CA HIS A 140 20.51 1.31 16.47
C HIS A 140 20.02 2.75 16.71
N PRO A 141 20.93 3.73 16.88
CA PRO A 141 20.52 5.13 17.04
C PRO A 141 19.78 5.60 15.78
N VAL A 142 18.60 6.18 15.98
CA VAL A 142 17.84 6.80 14.90
C VAL A 142 18.66 7.98 14.36
N PRO A 143 18.95 8.04 13.05
CA PRO A 143 19.69 9.16 12.48
C PRO A 143 18.99 10.49 12.80
N GLU A 144 19.76 11.50 13.19
CA GLU A 144 19.26 12.88 13.37
C GLU A 144 18.91 13.53 12.02
N ARG A 145 18.17 12.83 11.19
CA ARG A 145 17.71 13.36 9.91
C ARG A 145 16.39 14.08 10.13
N GLU A 146 16.43 15.40 10.07
CA GLU A 146 15.21 16.19 10.09
C GLU A 146 14.42 15.98 8.80
N PHE A 147 13.17 15.52 8.95
CA PHE A 147 12.23 15.52 7.83
C PHE A 147 11.76 16.98 7.60
N PRO A 148 11.74 17.47 6.35
CA PRO A 148 11.33 18.84 6.09
C PRO A 148 9.90 19.09 6.53
N LYS A 149 9.66 20.21 7.22
CA LYS A 149 8.30 20.61 7.60
C LYS A 149 7.51 20.99 6.34
N LEU A 150 6.48 20.24 6.08
CA LEU A 150 5.56 20.50 4.97
C LEU A 150 4.43 21.43 5.42
N ASN A 151 4.29 22.57 4.75
CA ASN A 151 3.10 23.41 4.89
C ASN A 151 2.06 22.88 3.91
N SER A 152 1.01 22.25 4.41
CA SER A 152 0.01 21.55 3.59
C SER A 152 -1.40 22.00 3.91
N LEU A 153 -2.23 22.15 2.87
CA LEU A 153 -3.68 22.20 2.97
C LEU A 153 -4.21 20.79 2.71
N ILE A 154 -4.93 20.22 3.69
CA ILE A 154 -5.50 18.88 3.57
C ILE A 154 -6.97 19.02 3.19
N ILE A 155 -7.37 18.38 2.09
CA ILE A 155 -8.74 18.34 1.60
C ILE A 155 -9.20 16.88 1.62
N GLY A 156 -10.20 16.58 2.43
CA GLY A 156 -10.87 15.28 2.45
C GLY A 156 -12.03 15.26 1.46
N VAL A 157 -12.10 14.23 0.64
CA VAL A 157 -13.26 13.97 -0.23
C VAL A 157 -14.15 12.94 0.45
N ASP A 158 -15.35 13.34 0.79
CA ASP A 158 -16.38 12.47 1.33
C ASP A 158 -17.56 12.35 0.37
N ILE A 159 -18.08 11.16 0.23
CA ILE A 159 -19.28 10.89 -0.56
C ILE A 159 -20.21 9.96 0.21
N GLU A 160 -21.50 10.11 0.00
CA GLU A 160 -22.50 9.25 0.58
C GLU A 160 -22.21 7.76 0.35
N ARG A 161 -22.44 6.93 1.35
CA ARG A 161 -22.08 5.50 1.32
C ARG A 161 -22.71 4.75 0.14
N GLU A 162 -23.98 4.98 -0.13
CA GLU A 162 -24.68 4.29 -1.23
C GLU A 162 -24.10 4.70 -2.59
N LEU A 163 -23.89 5.98 -2.81
CA LEU A 163 -23.28 6.48 -4.05
C LEU A 163 -21.83 5.95 -4.21
N ARG A 164 -21.09 5.84 -3.11
CA ARG A 164 -19.74 5.23 -3.11
C ARG A 164 -19.80 3.77 -3.55
N ARG A 165 -20.73 2.98 -3.00
CA ARG A 165 -20.94 1.58 -3.37
C ARG A 165 -21.31 1.41 -4.84
N GLU A 166 -22.22 2.24 -5.34
CA GLU A 166 -22.62 2.25 -6.76
C GLU A 166 -21.41 2.50 -7.67
N LYS A 167 -20.62 3.53 -7.36
CA LYS A 167 -19.41 3.88 -8.13
C LYS A 167 -18.38 2.75 -8.12
N ILE A 168 -18.15 2.13 -6.96
CA ILE A 168 -17.23 0.99 -6.83
C ILE A 168 -17.71 -0.20 -7.67
N THR A 169 -19.00 -0.51 -7.61
CA THR A 169 -19.61 -1.60 -8.40
C THR A 169 -19.48 -1.37 -9.89
N LEU A 170 -19.80 -0.15 -10.33
CA LEU A 170 -19.72 0.21 -11.75
C LEU A 170 -18.27 0.11 -12.25
N ARG A 171 -17.34 0.66 -11.50
CA ARG A 171 -15.91 0.61 -11.81
C ARG A 171 -15.36 -0.82 -11.84
N LEU A 172 -15.75 -1.68 -10.91
CA LEU A 172 -15.34 -3.09 -10.93
C LEU A 172 -15.82 -3.80 -12.20
N LYS A 173 -17.10 -3.63 -12.59
CA LYS A 173 -17.66 -4.21 -13.82
C LYS A 173 -16.89 -3.72 -15.04
N GLN A 174 -16.70 -2.42 -15.17
CA GLN A 174 -15.96 -1.82 -16.27
C GLN A 174 -14.56 -2.41 -16.40
N ARG A 175 -13.82 -2.52 -15.32
CA ARG A 175 -12.44 -3.08 -15.31
C ARG A 175 -12.40 -4.57 -15.65
N LEU A 176 -13.40 -5.34 -15.23
CA LEU A 176 -13.54 -6.74 -15.64
C LEU A 176 -13.74 -6.83 -17.16
N ASP A 177 -14.59 -5.97 -17.74
CA ASP A 177 -14.83 -5.90 -19.19
C ASP A 177 -13.58 -5.40 -19.96
N GLU A 178 -12.79 -4.52 -19.37
CA GLU A 178 -11.50 -4.02 -19.91
C GLU A 178 -10.35 -5.04 -19.84
N GLY A 179 -10.57 -6.19 -19.21
CA GLY A 179 -9.58 -7.30 -19.18
C GLY A 179 -8.78 -7.43 -17.89
N MET A 180 -9.30 -7.00 -16.76
CA MET A 180 -8.60 -7.13 -15.46
C MET A 180 -8.23 -8.59 -15.12
N VAL A 181 -9.01 -9.58 -15.58
CA VAL A 181 -8.66 -11.01 -15.43
C VAL A 181 -7.43 -11.36 -16.28
N ASP A 182 -7.34 -10.79 -17.48
CA ASP A 182 -6.21 -11.07 -18.39
C ASP A 182 -4.93 -10.38 -17.90
N GLU A 183 -5.04 -9.23 -17.23
CA GLU A 183 -3.91 -8.60 -16.52
C GLU A 183 -3.32 -9.56 -15.48
N VAL A 184 -4.13 -10.19 -14.64
CA VAL A 184 -3.67 -11.18 -13.64
C VAL A 184 -3.03 -12.40 -14.33
N ARG A 185 -3.65 -12.92 -15.39
CA ARG A 185 -3.08 -14.04 -16.17
C ARG A 185 -1.73 -13.70 -16.78
N GLN A 186 -1.58 -12.46 -17.24
CA GLN A 186 -0.33 -11.98 -17.82
C GLN A 186 0.78 -11.89 -16.76
N LEU A 187 0.49 -11.32 -15.58
CA LEU A 187 1.45 -11.23 -14.48
C LEU A 187 1.95 -12.61 -14.03
N ILE A 188 1.05 -13.60 -13.96
CA ILE A 188 1.45 -15.00 -13.65
C ILE A 188 2.34 -15.58 -14.76
N ARG A 189 2.03 -15.34 -16.04
CA ARG A 189 2.87 -15.79 -17.17
C ARG A 189 4.24 -15.14 -17.17
N GLU A 190 4.35 -13.91 -16.68
CA GLU A 190 5.61 -13.19 -16.52
C GLU A 190 6.42 -13.64 -15.29
N GLY A 191 5.90 -14.61 -14.54
CA GLY A 191 6.60 -15.25 -13.44
C GLY A 191 6.33 -14.66 -12.06
N ILE A 192 5.31 -13.79 -11.92
CA ILE A 192 4.89 -13.32 -10.60
C ILE A 192 4.15 -14.45 -9.89
N SER A 193 4.54 -14.74 -8.65
CA SER A 193 3.91 -15.82 -7.89
C SER A 193 2.47 -15.48 -7.52
N PRO A 194 1.56 -16.47 -7.48
CA PRO A 194 0.19 -16.26 -6.98
C PRO A 194 0.16 -15.67 -5.56
N GLU A 195 1.09 -16.06 -4.70
CA GLU A 195 1.20 -15.59 -3.33
C GLU A 195 1.52 -14.07 -3.29
N ASP A 196 2.40 -13.61 -4.17
CA ASP A 196 2.71 -12.18 -4.27
C ASP A 196 1.52 -11.38 -4.81
N LEU A 197 0.77 -11.92 -5.78
CA LEU A 197 -0.43 -11.27 -6.30
C LEU A 197 -1.53 -11.19 -5.22
N ILE A 198 -1.73 -12.24 -4.43
CA ILE A 198 -2.68 -12.24 -3.30
C ILE A 198 -2.33 -11.16 -2.27
N TYR A 199 -1.06 -10.80 -2.12
CA TYR A 199 -0.61 -9.75 -1.21
C TYR A 199 -1.07 -8.35 -1.63
N TYR A 200 -1.32 -8.09 -2.92
CA TYR A 200 -1.57 -6.74 -3.44
C TYR A 200 -2.99 -6.19 -3.24
N GLY A 201 -3.88 -6.92 -2.61
CA GLY A 201 -5.21 -6.41 -2.25
C GLY A 201 -6.33 -7.28 -2.78
N LEU A 202 -7.56 -6.81 -2.56
CA LEU A 202 -8.76 -7.61 -2.76
C LEU A 202 -8.94 -8.04 -4.21
N GLU A 203 -8.78 -7.12 -5.16
CA GLU A 203 -8.94 -7.37 -6.58
C GLU A 203 -7.97 -8.45 -7.06
N TYR A 204 -6.67 -8.25 -6.83
CA TYR A 204 -5.66 -9.24 -7.21
C TYR A 204 -5.81 -10.55 -6.45
N LYS A 205 -6.16 -10.51 -5.17
CA LYS A 205 -6.37 -11.72 -4.37
C LYS A 205 -7.43 -12.62 -4.99
N TYR A 206 -8.62 -12.09 -5.19
CA TYR A 206 -9.75 -12.90 -5.65
C TYR A 206 -9.61 -13.31 -7.12
N LEU A 207 -9.09 -12.41 -7.97
CA LEU A 207 -8.80 -12.78 -9.35
C LEU A 207 -7.69 -13.83 -9.47
N THR A 208 -6.67 -13.79 -8.62
CA THR A 208 -5.65 -14.83 -8.59
C THR A 208 -6.24 -16.17 -8.16
N LEU A 209 -7.09 -16.20 -7.14
CA LEU A 209 -7.78 -17.44 -6.73
C LEU A 209 -8.67 -18.01 -7.85
N TYR A 210 -9.32 -17.15 -8.61
CA TYR A 210 -10.08 -17.56 -9.79
C TYR A 210 -9.18 -18.14 -10.88
N VAL A 211 -8.14 -17.42 -11.28
CA VAL A 211 -7.22 -17.82 -12.36
C VAL A 211 -6.45 -19.10 -12.04
N THR A 212 -6.20 -19.36 -10.75
CA THR A 212 -5.56 -20.59 -10.24
C THR A 212 -6.55 -21.73 -9.95
N GLY A 213 -7.85 -21.54 -10.24
CA GLY A 213 -8.88 -22.59 -10.07
C GLY A 213 -9.30 -22.85 -8.63
N GLN A 214 -9.01 -21.96 -7.70
CA GLN A 214 -9.38 -22.08 -6.28
C GLN A 214 -10.73 -21.44 -5.96
N MET A 215 -11.31 -20.70 -6.90
CA MET A 215 -12.58 -19.99 -6.75
C MET A 215 -13.30 -19.91 -8.10
N THR A 216 -14.64 -19.85 -8.10
CA THR A 216 -15.41 -19.59 -9.32
C THR A 216 -15.41 -18.09 -9.66
N TYR A 217 -15.79 -17.76 -10.90
CA TYR A 217 -15.90 -16.36 -11.31
C TYR A 217 -16.99 -15.62 -10.52
N GLU A 218 -18.14 -16.26 -10.31
CA GLU A 218 -19.27 -15.70 -9.56
C GLU A 218 -18.87 -15.38 -8.11
N GLU A 219 -18.19 -16.31 -7.45
CA GLU A 219 -17.65 -16.09 -6.10
C GLU A 219 -16.66 -14.92 -6.09
N THR A 220 -15.73 -14.88 -7.05
CA THR A 220 -14.73 -13.81 -7.17
C THR A 220 -15.39 -12.44 -7.26
N VAL A 221 -16.36 -12.26 -8.16
CA VAL A 221 -17.08 -11.00 -8.32
C VAL A 221 -17.86 -10.64 -7.05
N SER A 222 -18.53 -11.62 -6.44
CA SER A 222 -19.28 -11.43 -5.19
C SER A 222 -18.39 -10.97 -4.04
N TYR A 223 -17.25 -11.64 -3.81
CA TYR A 223 -16.34 -11.29 -2.72
C TYR A 223 -15.64 -9.96 -2.93
N THR A 224 -15.23 -9.64 -4.16
CA THR A 224 -14.65 -8.34 -4.48
C THR A 224 -15.66 -7.21 -4.21
N HIS A 225 -16.94 -7.46 -4.48
CA HIS A 225 -18.01 -6.48 -4.24
C HIS A 225 -18.39 -6.35 -2.75
N LEU A 226 -18.44 -7.46 -1.98
CA LEU A 226 -18.92 -7.49 -0.59
C LEU A 226 -17.88 -6.96 0.41
N THR A 227 -16.59 -7.05 0.11
CA THR A 227 -15.49 -6.70 1.02
C THR A 227 -15.01 -5.25 0.86
N LEU A 228 -15.64 -4.48 -0.01
CA LEU A 228 -15.35 -3.05 -0.14
C LEU A 228 -16.03 -2.27 1.00
N PRO A 229 -15.31 -1.37 1.69
CA PRO A 229 -15.79 -0.65 2.87
C PRO A 229 -16.92 0.33 2.57
#